data_46585b5e36e8a64bedd0726c4442eb07
#
_entry.id   46585b5e36e8a64bedd0726c4442eb07
#
_cell.length_a   1.000
_cell.length_b   1.000
_cell.length_c   1.000
_cell.angle_alpha   90.00
_cell.angle_beta   90.00
_cell.angle_gamma   90.00
#
_symmetry.space_group_name_H-M   'P 1'
#
loop_
_entity.id
_entity.type
_entity.pdbx_description
1 polymer ?
#
loop_
_entity_poly.entity_id
_entity_poly.type
_entity_poly.pdbx_seq_one_letter_code
_entity_poly.pdbx_strand_id
1 'polypeptide(L)'
;MTDSPSQSQAEQYLLNKPEATLDFPFGEEVKVFKVKNKMFATLAIGKMGKGEGKSDASKKGDWWMNLKCDPDEAVMLRDIFPSIIPGYHMNKRLWNTVILDGSIPQGEIERMIDNSFKLVVSKMPKKDQQSIMLHF
;
A
#
# COMPACT_ATOMS: atom_id res chain seq x y z
N MET A 1 -4.35 19.80 8.96
CA MET A 1 -4.18 18.66 9.31
C MET A 1 -3.67 17.83 8.33
N THR A 2 -2.70 17.36 8.51
CA THR A 2 -2.06 16.70 7.52
C THR A 2 -2.29 15.23 7.48
N ASP A 3 -2.37 14.60 8.59
CA ASP A 3 -2.50 13.19 8.64
C ASP A 3 -3.86 12.79 9.12
N SER A 4 -4.44 11.79 8.47
CA SER A 4 -5.71 11.28 8.91
C SER A 4 -5.43 10.10 9.82
N PRO A 5 -6.39 9.72 10.64
CA PRO A 5 -6.23 8.53 11.47
C PRO A 5 -5.95 7.29 10.61
N SER A 6 -6.58 7.21 9.44
CA SER A 6 -6.39 6.09 8.55
C SER A 6 -4.96 5.99 8.09
N GLN A 7 -4.36 7.12 7.75
CA GLN A 7 -2.99 7.13 7.28
C GLN A 7 -2.03 6.75 8.40
N SER A 8 -2.23 7.29 9.59
CA SER A 8 -1.35 6.99 10.71
C SER A 8 -1.41 5.52 11.10
N GLN A 9 -2.62 4.97 11.13
CA GLN A 9 -2.80 3.58 11.48
C GLN A 9 -2.18 2.67 10.45
N ALA A 10 -2.36 3.00 9.18
CA ALA A 10 -1.79 2.19 8.10
C ALA A 10 -0.27 2.21 8.18
N GLU A 11 0.29 3.38 8.41
CA GLU A 11 1.74 3.51 8.48
C GLU A 11 2.31 2.69 9.62
N GLN A 12 1.67 2.74 10.77
CA GLN A 12 2.14 1.97 11.89
C GLN A 12 2.03 0.48 11.63
N TYR A 13 0.95 0.07 11.01
CA TYR A 13 0.75 -1.34 10.70
C TYR A 13 1.82 -1.85 9.72
N LEU A 14 2.16 -1.01 8.72
CA LEU A 14 3.21 -1.36 7.76
C LEU A 14 4.56 -1.52 8.47
N LEU A 15 4.89 -0.59 9.35
CA LEU A 15 6.17 -0.62 10.03
C LEU A 15 6.29 -1.77 11.03
N ASN A 16 5.17 -2.26 11.50
CA ASN A 16 5.18 -3.35 12.45
C ASN A 16 5.30 -4.73 11.81
N LYS A 17 5.31 -4.80 10.49
CA LYS A 17 5.50 -6.10 9.86
C LYS A 17 6.91 -6.61 10.12
N PRO A 18 7.10 -7.92 10.23
CA PRO A 18 8.43 -8.48 10.53
C PRO A 18 9.48 -8.01 9.54
N GLU A 19 10.57 -7.51 10.04
CA GLU A 19 11.72 -7.05 9.23
C GLU A 19 11.38 -5.94 8.24
N ALA A 20 10.30 -5.21 8.48
CA ALA A 20 9.93 -4.10 7.60
C ALA A 20 10.85 -2.91 7.83
N THR A 21 11.25 -2.27 6.76
CA THR A 21 12.07 -1.06 6.82
C THR A 21 11.43 0.02 5.99
N LEU A 22 11.77 1.26 6.28
CA LEU A 22 11.25 2.42 5.58
C LEU A 22 12.39 3.10 4.85
N ASP A 23 12.17 3.43 3.59
CA ASP A 23 13.19 4.04 2.76
C ASP A 23 12.56 5.12 1.89
N PHE A 24 13.37 5.96 1.29
CA PHE A 24 12.88 7.07 0.47
C PHE A 24 13.63 7.14 -0.87
N PRO A 25 13.65 6.06 -1.64
CA PRO A 25 14.43 6.07 -2.88
C PRO A 25 13.89 7.00 -3.95
N PHE A 26 12.63 7.44 -3.81
CA PHE A 26 12.03 8.32 -4.79
C PHE A 26 11.83 9.74 -4.24
N GLY A 27 12.49 10.08 -3.14
CA GLY A 27 12.37 11.40 -2.56
C GLY A 27 11.61 11.35 -1.24
N GLU A 28 11.76 12.40 -0.45
CA GLU A 28 11.18 12.43 0.87
C GLU A 28 9.67 12.32 0.91
N GLU A 29 9.02 12.61 -0.18
CA GLU A 29 7.58 12.59 -0.19
C GLU A 29 6.96 11.22 -0.40
N VAL A 30 7.76 10.22 -0.73
CA VAL A 30 7.24 8.90 -0.97
C VAL A 30 7.89 7.92 -0.01
N LYS A 31 7.08 7.39 0.91
CA LYS A 31 7.58 6.41 1.87
C LYS A 31 7.49 5.04 1.23
N VAL A 32 8.59 4.31 1.20
CA VAL A 32 8.63 2.99 0.60
C VAL A 32 8.93 1.97 1.69
N PHE A 33 8.05 1.01 1.83
CA PHE A 33 8.19 -0.02 2.87
C PHE A 33 8.68 -1.30 2.23
N LYS A 34 9.77 -1.82 2.76
CA LYS A 34 10.43 -2.99 2.20
C LYS A 34 10.62 -4.09 3.23
N VAL A 35 10.71 -5.31 2.75
CA VAL A 35 11.11 -6.44 3.60
C VAL A 35 12.20 -7.15 2.82
N LYS A 36 13.36 -7.32 3.44
CA LYS A 36 14.55 -7.88 2.81
C LYS A 36 14.80 -7.21 1.46
N ASN A 37 14.74 -5.89 1.48
CA ASN A 37 14.98 -5.07 0.31
C ASN A 37 13.97 -5.18 -0.82
N LYS A 38 12.84 -5.82 -0.58
CA LYS A 38 11.78 -5.91 -1.58
C LYS A 38 10.62 -5.03 -1.15
N MET A 39 10.17 -4.17 -2.06
CA MET A 39 9.09 -3.26 -1.75
C MET A 39 7.77 -4.00 -1.64
N PHE A 40 7.00 -3.75 -0.58
CA PHE A 40 5.67 -4.31 -0.45
C PHE A 40 4.61 -3.22 -0.29
N ALA A 41 5.01 -1.98 -0.13
CA ALA A 41 4.03 -0.89 -0.02
C ALA A 41 4.70 0.45 -0.27
N THR A 42 3.92 1.41 -0.76
CA THR A 42 4.37 2.80 -0.78
C THR A 42 3.26 3.64 -0.19
N LEU A 43 3.60 4.79 0.34
CA LEU A 43 2.64 5.67 0.96
C LEU A 43 3.05 7.11 0.66
N ALA A 44 2.18 7.86 0.00
CA ALA A 44 2.45 9.24 -0.36
C ALA A 44 1.15 10.00 -0.52
N ILE A 45 1.20 11.30 -0.45
CA ILE A 45 0.01 12.09 -0.68
C ILE A 45 -0.27 12.04 -2.18
N GLY A 46 -1.48 11.74 -2.52
CA GLY A 46 -1.87 11.56 -3.90
C GLY A 46 -1.74 12.82 -4.73
N LYS A 47 -1.26 12.67 -5.93
CA LYS A 47 -1.13 13.79 -6.80
C LYS A 47 -2.20 13.77 -7.80
N MET A 48 -3.39 13.73 -7.29
CA MET A 48 -4.47 13.62 -8.13
C MET A 48 -4.50 14.50 -9.25
N GLY A 49 -4.19 15.59 -9.14
CA GLY A 49 -4.39 16.48 -10.19
C GLY A 49 -3.55 16.25 -11.38
N LYS A 50 -2.52 15.53 -11.22
CA LYS A 50 -1.77 15.43 -12.28
C LYS A 50 -2.27 14.58 -13.24
N GLY A 51 -2.32 14.69 -14.27
CA GLY A 51 -2.76 13.85 -15.24
C GLY A 51 -4.08 13.28 -15.06
N GLU A 52 -4.39 12.90 -13.94
CA GLU A 52 -5.60 12.28 -13.74
C GLU A 52 -6.50 13.37 -13.78
N GLY A 53 -6.08 14.42 -13.70
CA GLY A 53 -6.84 15.45 -13.83
C GLY A 53 -8.11 15.57 -13.28
N LYS A 54 -8.76 14.79 -13.38
CA LYS A 54 -9.98 14.89 -12.99
C LYS A 54 -10.05 14.83 -11.71
N SER A 55 -9.20 14.89 -11.18
CA SER A 55 -9.30 14.66 -9.92
C SER A 55 -10.34 15.33 -9.21
N ASP A 56 -10.88 14.68 -8.35
CA ASP A 56 -11.87 15.17 -7.50
C ASP A 56 -11.09 15.99 -6.49
N ALA A 57 -11.41 17.21 -6.37
CA ALA A 57 -10.74 18.08 -5.44
C ALA A 57 -10.83 17.58 -4.01
N SER A 58 -11.88 16.88 -3.68
CA SER A 58 -12.01 16.43 -2.32
C SER A 58 -10.99 15.37 -1.96
N LYS A 59 -10.35 14.78 -2.96
CA LYS A 59 -9.37 13.75 -2.68
C LYS A 59 -7.96 14.32 -2.66
N LYS A 60 -7.82 15.62 -2.91
CA LYS A 60 -6.56 16.19 -2.89
C LYS A 60 -6.00 16.19 -1.52
N GLY A 61 -4.87 15.71 -1.29
CA GLY A 61 -4.29 15.67 0.03
C GLY A 61 -4.46 14.36 0.76
N ASP A 62 -5.28 13.46 0.21
CA ASP A 62 -5.41 12.16 0.84
C ASP A 62 -4.13 11.37 0.60
N TRP A 63 -3.82 10.48 1.52
CA TRP A 63 -2.68 9.62 1.36
C TRP A 63 -3.07 8.43 0.48
N TRP A 64 -2.19 8.07 -0.42
CA TRP A 64 -2.41 6.94 -1.32
C TRP A 64 -1.39 5.86 -1.00
N MET A 65 -1.89 4.64 -0.82
CA MET A 65 -1.05 3.52 -0.47
C MET A 65 -1.08 2.51 -1.60
N ASN A 66 0.08 2.18 -2.15
CA ASN A 66 0.15 1.14 -3.17
C ASN A 66 0.47 -0.18 -2.49
N LEU A 67 -0.31 -1.21 -2.82
CA LEU A 67 -0.12 -2.53 -2.24
C LEU A 67 -0.18 -3.57 -3.36
N LYS A 68 0.65 -4.59 -3.25
CA LYS A 68 0.66 -5.66 -4.22
C LYS A 68 -0.55 -6.54 -3.98
N CYS A 69 -1.13 -7.08 -5.04
CA CYS A 69 -2.35 -7.85 -4.91
C CYS A 69 -2.46 -8.89 -5.99
N ASP A 70 -3.09 -10.02 -5.67
CA ASP A 70 -3.40 -11.03 -6.66
C ASP A 70 -4.30 -10.38 -7.72
N PRO A 71 -4.08 -10.62 -9.02
CA PRO A 71 -4.83 -9.94 -10.07
C PRO A 71 -6.35 -10.08 -9.97
N ASP A 72 -6.83 -11.26 -9.63
CA ASP A 72 -8.26 -11.45 -9.53
C ASP A 72 -8.84 -10.73 -8.34
N GLU A 73 -8.15 -10.77 -7.24
CA GLU A 73 -8.60 -10.07 -6.06
C GLU A 73 -8.50 -8.56 -6.27
N ALA A 74 -7.52 -8.10 -7.01
CA ALA A 74 -7.36 -6.69 -7.29
C ALA A 74 -8.59 -6.12 -8.00
N VAL A 75 -9.08 -6.84 -8.99
CA VAL A 75 -10.26 -6.40 -9.72
C VAL A 75 -11.48 -6.38 -8.80
N MET A 76 -11.62 -7.41 -7.98
CA MET A 76 -12.74 -7.51 -7.09
C MET A 76 -12.75 -6.36 -6.08
N LEU A 77 -11.61 -6.03 -5.54
CA LEU A 77 -11.53 -4.95 -4.56
C LEU A 77 -11.84 -3.60 -5.19
N ARG A 78 -11.43 -3.40 -6.43
CA ARG A 78 -11.74 -2.15 -7.12
C ARG A 78 -13.23 -2.01 -7.39
N ASP A 79 -13.92 -3.16 -7.56
CA ASP A 79 -15.35 -3.11 -7.78
C ASP A 79 -16.08 -2.81 -6.47
N ILE A 80 -15.57 -3.32 -5.36
CA ILE A 80 -16.24 -3.13 -4.07
C ILE A 80 -16.00 -1.74 -3.49
N PHE A 81 -14.76 -1.26 -3.59
CA PHE A 81 -14.40 0.00 -2.94
C PHE A 81 -14.02 1.08 -3.95
N PRO A 82 -14.79 2.16 -4.05
CA PRO A 82 -14.44 3.24 -4.98
C PRO A 82 -13.08 3.87 -4.70
N SER A 83 -12.59 3.76 -3.47
CA SER A 83 -11.31 4.33 -3.12
C SER A 83 -10.14 3.42 -3.46
N ILE A 84 -10.39 2.28 -4.10
CA ILE A 84 -9.31 1.42 -4.57
C ILE A 84 -9.28 1.50 -6.09
N ILE A 85 -8.13 1.90 -6.62
CA ILE A 85 -7.97 2.08 -8.07
C ILE A 85 -6.75 1.29 -8.53
N PRO A 86 -6.56 1.13 -9.85
CA PRO A 86 -5.37 0.41 -10.33
C PRO A 86 -4.10 1.12 -9.88
N GLY A 87 -3.05 0.36 -9.66
CA GLY A 87 -1.81 0.91 -9.09
C GLY A 87 -1.26 2.09 -9.85
N TYR A 88 -1.22 3.23 -9.19
CA TYR A 88 -0.75 4.46 -9.77
C TYR A 88 0.76 4.39 -9.88
N HIS A 89 1.30 4.55 -11.06
CA HIS A 89 2.72 4.41 -11.34
C HIS A 89 3.26 3.02 -11.04
N MET A 90 2.38 1.99 -11.04
CA MET A 90 2.76 0.63 -10.77
C MET A 90 2.17 -0.27 -11.84
N ASN A 91 2.54 -1.54 -11.83
CA ASN A 91 1.93 -2.53 -12.70
C ASN A 91 0.48 -2.67 -12.25
N LYS A 92 -0.46 -2.27 -13.11
CA LYS A 92 -1.85 -2.19 -12.71
C LYS A 92 -2.55 -3.53 -12.55
N ARG A 93 -1.92 -4.58 -12.98
CA ARG A 93 -2.49 -5.89 -12.82
C ARG A 93 -2.12 -6.47 -11.47
N LEU A 94 -0.93 -6.12 -10.97
CA LEU A 94 -0.40 -6.68 -9.73
C LEU A 94 -0.43 -5.75 -8.54
N TRP A 95 -0.84 -4.51 -8.73
CA TRP A 95 -0.84 -3.52 -7.66
C TRP A 95 -2.14 -2.72 -7.66
N ASN A 96 -2.64 -2.44 -6.48
CA ASN A 96 -3.77 -1.52 -6.31
C ASN A 96 -3.28 -0.30 -5.54
N THR A 97 -3.92 0.83 -5.79
CA THR A 97 -3.71 2.03 -4.99
C THR A 97 -4.93 2.18 -4.10
N VAL A 98 -4.69 2.26 -2.82
CA VAL A 98 -5.75 2.41 -1.82
C VAL A 98 -5.71 3.86 -1.35
N ILE A 99 -6.79 4.60 -1.61
CA ILE A 99 -6.87 5.99 -1.19
C ILE A 99 -7.40 6.00 0.23
N LEU A 100 -6.61 6.52 1.15
CA LEU A 100 -6.96 6.48 2.56
C LEU A 100 -7.83 7.68 2.92
N ASP A 101 -9.06 7.66 2.46
CA ASP A 101 -10.00 8.75 2.68
C ASP A 101 -11.04 8.45 3.77
N GLY A 102 -10.82 7.39 4.50
CA GLY A 102 -11.71 7.03 5.59
C GLY A 102 -12.89 6.17 5.20
N SER A 103 -13.04 5.86 3.92
CA SER A 103 -14.18 5.09 3.46
C SER A 103 -14.00 3.58 3.59
N ILE A 104 -12.75 3.11 3.74
CA ILE A 104 -12.49 1.68 3.82
C ILE A 104 -12.26 1.30 5.28
N PRO A 105 -12.93 0.26 5.77
CA PRO A 105 -12.73 -0.14 7.18
C PRO A 105 -11.27 -0.49 7.46
N GLN A 106 -10.83 -0.14 8.65
CA GLN A 106 -9.43 -0.37 9.03
C GLN A 106 -9.05 -1.84 8.92
N GLY A 107 -9.94 -2.74 9.27
CA GLY A 107 -9.65 -4.17 9.16
C GLY A 107 -9.37 -4.60 7.73
N GLU A 108 -10.05 -4.00 6.76
CA GLU A 108 -9.81 -4.30 5.37
C GLU A 108 -8.47 -3.75 4.92
N ILE A 109 -8.11 -2.57 5.40
CA ILE A 109 -6.82 -1.98 5.07
C ILE A 109 -5.72 -2.90 5.58
N GLU A 110 -5.85 -3.38 6.81
CA GLU A 110 -4.85 -4.26 7.39
C GLU A 110 -4.77 -5.59 6.66
N ARG A 111 -5.92 -6.11 6.25
CA ARG A 111 -5.94 -7.36 5.50
C ARG A 111 -5.21 -7.22 4.17
N MET A 112 -5.41 -6.08 3.50
CA MET A 112 -4.73 -5.84 2.24
C MET A 112 -3.23 -5.66 2.42
N ILE A 113 -2.82 -5.05 3.52
CA ILE A 113 -1.40 -4.92 3.84
C ILE A 113 -0.79 -6.30 4.08
N ASP A 114 -1.48 -7.14 4.85
CA ASP A 114 -1.00 -8.48 5.13
C ASP A 114 -0.84 -9.28 3.83
N ASN A 115 -1.81 -9.17 2.94
CA ASN A 115 -1.75 -9.90 1.68
C ASN A 115 -0.60 -9.44 0.81
N SER A 116 -0.35 -8.13 0.76
CA SER A 116 0.76 -7.60 0.00
C SER A 116 2.09 -8.12 0.55
N PHE A 117 2.23 -8.08 1.87
CA PHE A 117 3.44 -8.54 2.53
C PHE A 117 3.66 -10.03 2.22
N LYS A 118 2.61 -10.84 2.35
CA LYS A 118 2.72 -12.28 2.10
C LYS A 118 3.07 -12.58 0.65
N LEU A 119 2.52 -11.83 -0.29
CA LEU A 119 2.83 -12.05 -1.69
C LEU A 119 4.30 -11.80 -1.97
N VAL A 120 4.85 -10.73 -1.40
CA VAL A 120 6.24 -10.42 -1.60
C VAL A 120 7.14 -11.47 -0.95
N VAL A 121 6.81 -11.86 0.27
CA VAL A 121 7.60 -12.86 0.98
C VAL A 121 7.56 -14.20 0.25
N SER A 122 6.41 -14.55 -0.33
CA SER A 122 6.26 -15.85 -0.98
C SER A 122 7.18 -16.04 -2.18
N LYS A 123 7.73 -14.95 -2.71
CA LYS A 123 8.65 -15.07 -3.84
C LYS A 123 10.10 -15.13 -3.40
N MET A 124 10.37 -15.13 -2.12
CA MET A 124 11.72 -15.14 -1.63
C MET A 124 12.25 -16.56 -1.46
N PRO A 125 13.57 -16.73 -1.35
CA PRO A 125 14.14 -18.03 -1.04
C PRO A 125 13.61 -18.52 0.31
N LYS A 126 13.50 -19.83 0.47
CA LYS A 126 12.99 -20.39 1.69
C LYS A 126 13.68 -19.91 2.94
N LYS A 127 14.96 -19.74 2.88
CA LYS A 127 15.70 -19.25 4.01
C LYS A 127 15.19 -17.91 4.47
N ASP A 128 14.92 -17.01 3.54
CA ASP A 128 14.41 -15.69 3.88
C ASP A 128 13.00 -15.77 4.41
N GLN A 129 12.19 -16.66 3.82
CA GLN A 129 10.83 -16.83 4.29
C GLN A 129 10.82 -17.32 5.74
N GLN A 130 11.69 -18.24 6.07
CA GLN A 130 11.75 -18.77 7.42
C GLN A 130 12.14 -17.71 8.43
N SER A 131 13.11 -16.88 8.09
CA SER A 131 13.54 -15.83 8.98
C SER A 131 12.38 -14.89 9.30
N ILE A 132 11.61 -14.51 8.28
CA ILE A 132 10.51 -13.60 8.46
C ILE A 132 9.39 -14.26 9.26
N MET A 133 9.08 -15.50 8.93
CA MET A 133 7.95 -16.18 9.58
C MET A 133 8.18 -16.45 11.06
N LEU A 134 9.41 -16.45 11.49
CA LEU A 134 9.67 -16.62 12.92
C LEU A 134 9.04 -15.49 13.73
N HIS A 135 8.86 -14.34 13.12
CA HIS A 135 8.33 -13.19 13.81
C HIS A 135 6.92 -12.81 13.36
N PHE A 136 6.30 -13.65 12.58
CA PHE A 136 4.98 -13.32 12.00
C PHE A 136 3.80 -13.80 12.93
#